data_22eab023bab661632759a5ad4b95b1d6
#
_entry.id   22eab023bab661632759a5ad4b95b1d6
#
_cell.length_a   1.000
_cell.length_b   1.000
_cell.length_c   1.000
_cell.angle_alpha   90.00
_cell.angle_beta   90.00
_cell.angle_gamma   90.00
#
_symmetry.space_group_name_H-M   'P 1'
#
loop_
_entity.id
_entity.type
_entity.pdbx_description
1 polymer ?
#
loop_
_entity_poly.entity_id
_entity_poly.type
_entity_poly.pdbx_seq_one_letter_code
_entity_poly.pdbx_strand_id
1 'polypeptide(L)'
;ACLVGSEMCIRDSLEANACAVVVRETELSGVLGRIEKPALVITDSQAFARVSKDTPEDIPLTSFSILMARYKGFLDAAVKGVKAIDDLKDGDKVLISEGCTHHRQCGDIGSVKLPNWLKEYTGKNLEIVLSSGHGFPEELSDFALCIHCGGCMLGSKELTYRMKCACDAGVPFTNYGIAIAYMKGILKRSIEVFPHLVKELEDHNGGQRTY
;
A
#
# COMPACT_ATOMS: atom_id res chain seq x y z
N ALA A 1 9.19 -6.29 13.81
CA ALA A 1 8.88 -5.46 12.64
C ALA A 1 9.68 -5.97 11.44
N CYS A 2 9.03 -6.19 10.30
CA CYS A 2 9.76 -6.56 9.08
C CYS A 2 10.42 -5.30 8.51
N LEU A 3 11.69 -5.08 8.85
CA LEU A 3 12.46 -3.90 8.47
C LEU A 3 13.07 -4.00 7.05
N VAL A 4 12.89 -5.12 6.35
CA VAL A 4 13.56 -5.39 5.06
C VAL A 4 13.34 -4.28 4.03
N GLY A 5 12.14 -3.71 3.94
CA GLY A 5 11.85 -2.64 2.98
C GLY A 5 12.58 -1.33 3.33
N SER A 6 12.63 -0.95 4.61
CA SER A 6 13.33 0.27 5.05
C SER A 6 14.85 0.13 4.95
N GLU A 7 15.39 -1.04 5.30
CA GLU A 7 16.83 -1.32 5.15
C GLU A 7 17.28 -1.25 3.68
N MET A 8 16.49 -1.79 2.76
CA MET A 8 16.77 -1.69 1.31
C MET A 8 16.81 -0.23 0.86
N CYS A 9 15.81 0.58 1.22
CA CYS A 9 15.77 1.99 0.84
C CYS A 9 16.95 2.80 1.39
N ILE A 10 17.37 2.54 2.65
CA ILE A 10 18.54 3.19 3.24
C ILE A 10 19.81 2.78 2.48
N ARG A 11 20.00 1.50 2.24
CA ARG A 11 21.16 0.99 1.48
C ARG A 11 21.21 1.59 0.08
N ASP A 12 20.11 1.57 -0.67
CA ASP A 12 20.03 2.07 -2.03
C ASP A 12 20.32 3.58 -2.08
N SER A 13 19.89 4.35 -1.05
CA SER A 13 20.23 5.77 -0.92
C SER A 13 21.74 5.97 -0.75
N LEU A 14 22.38 5.18 0.09
CA LEU A 14 23.84 5.27 0.31
C LEU A 14 24.62 4.80 -0.93
N GLU A 15 24.19 3.77 -1.63
CA GLU A 15 24.80 3.32 -2.89
C GLU A 15 24.66 4.38 -4.00
N ALA A 16 23.59 5.20 -3.97
CA ALA A 16 23.40 6.35 -4.86
C ALA A 16 24.17 7.62 -4.40
N ASN A 17 25.05 7.52 -3.41
CA ASN A 17 25.76 8.65 -2.79
C ASN A 17 24.81 9.73 -2.23
N ALA A 18 23.63 9.36 -1.79
CA ALA A 18 22.68 10.23 -1.10
C ALA A 18 22.81 10.10 0.42
N CYS A 19 22.38 11.13 1.15
CA CYS A 19 22.29 11.10 2.61
C CYS A 19 20.91 10.57 3.03
N ALA A 20 20.87 9.64 3.99
CA ALA A 20 19.66 9.15 4.62
C ALA A 20 19.62 9.57 6.09
N VAL A 21 18.54 10.23 6.52
CA VAL A 21 18.28 10.60 7.92
C VAL A 21 17.11 9.77 8.41
N VAL A 22 17.34 8.95 9.43
CA VAL A 22 16.34 8.04 10.00
C VAL A 22 15.86 8.59 11.33
N VAL A 23 14.55 8.80 11.45
CA VAL A 23 13.93 9.39 12.64
C VAL A 23 12.63 8.68 12.98
N ARG A 24 12.16 8.82 14.21
CA ARG A 24 10.80 8.42 14.59
C ARG A 24 9.80 9.43 14.05
N GLU A 25 8.59 8.97 13.77
CA GLU A 25 7.50 9.84 13.32
C GLU A 25 7.20 11.00 14.29
N THR A 26 7.52 10.83 15.57
CA THR A 26 7.35 11.86 16.61
C THR A 26 8.40 12.96 16.55
N GLU A 27 9.52 12.73 15.89
CA GLU A 27 10.69 13.65 15.82
C GLU A 27 10.79 14.35 14.46
N LEU A 28 9.98 13.92 13.48
CA LEU A 28 10.07 14.37 12.08
C LEU A 28 10.03 15.90 11.96
N SER A 29 9.03 16.54 12.55
CA SER A 29 8.87 18.01 12.47
C SER A 29 10.10 18.76 13.00
N GLY A 30 10.67 18.29 14.13
CA GLY A 30 11.88 18.88 14.72
C GLY A 30 13.12 18.70 13.86
N VAL A 31 13.22 17.59 13.14
CA VAL A 31 14.35 17.31 12.24
C VAL A 31 14.22 18.09 10.94
N LEU A 32 13.03 18.14 10.33
CA LEU A 32 12.78 18.94 9.12
C LEU A 32 13.13 20.41 9.30
N GLY A 33 12.98 20.96 10.50
CA GLY A 33 13.37 22.34 10.81
C GLY A 33 14.89 22.56 10.98
N ARG A 34 15.71 21.51 10.98
CA ARG A 34 17.17 21.58 11.24
C ARG A 34 18.04 21.12 10.09
N ILE A 35 17.48 20.43 9.11
CA ILE A 35 18.20 19.95 7.93
C ILE A 35 17.81 20.77 6.71
N GLU A 36 18.63 20.73 5.68
CA GLU A 36 18.23 21.22 4.36
C GLU A 36 16.99 20.45 3.88
N LYS A 37 16.19 21.10 3.03
CA LYS A 37 14.98 20.50 2.48
C LYS A 37 15.28 19.12 1.87
N PRO A 38 14.71 18.03 2.41
CA PRO A 38 14.96 16.72 1.86
C PRO A 38 14.28 16.58 0.49
N ALA A 39 14.90 15.78 -0.39
CA ALA A 39 14.33 15.46 -1.69
C ALA A 39 13.07 14.59 -1.59
N LEU A 40 12.97 13.77 -0.55
CA LEU A 40 11.87 12.82 -0.34
C LEU A 40 11.77 12.43 1.13
N VAL A 41 10.55 12.35 1.64
CA VAL A 41 10.21 11.70 2.91
C VAL A 41 9.59 10.33 2.61
N ILE A 42 10.09 9.29 3.28
CA ILE A 42 9.59 7.92 3.15
C ILE A 42 9.11 7.46 4.52
N THR A 43 7.89 6.93 4.60
CA THR A 43 7.30 6.49 5.87
C THR A 43 6.71 5.09 5.79
N ASP A 44 6.45 4.50 6.96
CA ASP A 44 5.60 3.31 7.08
C ASP A 44 4.12 3.67 6.87
N SER A 45 3.36 2.74 6.30
CA SER A 45 1.93 2.97 6.01
C SER A 45 1.08 3.21 7.27
N GLN A 46 1.49 2.72 8.43
CA GLN A 46 0.76 2.95 9.69
C GLN A 46 1.01 4.35 10.26
N ALA A 47 2.21 4.92 10.05
CA ALA A 47 2.57 6.26 10.49
C ALA A 47 2.10 7.37 9.51
N PHE A 48 1.55 7.02 8.38
CA PHE A 48 1.20 7.91 7.27
C PHE A 48 0.39 9.14 7.70
N ALA A 49 -0.68 8.94 8.46
CA ALA A 49 -1.58 10.03 8.84
C ALA A 49 -0.87 11.12 9.65
N ARG A 50 0.09 10.73 10.50
CA ARG A 50 0.91 11.67 11.27
C ARG A 50 1.97 12.32 10.40
N VAL A 51 2.76 11.52 9.70
CA VAL A 51 3.86 11.99 8.86
C VAL A 51 3.37 12.94 7.77
N SER A 52 2.20 12.68 7.18
CA SER A 52 1.58 13.55 6.18
C SER A 52 1.23 14.94 6.73
N LYS A 53 0.85 15.03 8.02
CA LYS A 53 0.58 16.34 8.66
C LYS A 53 1.85 17.10 8.98
N ASP A 54 2.90 16.39 9.37
CA ASP A 54 4.16 16.97 9.80
C ASP A 54 5.11 17.29 8.63
N THR A 55 4.81 16.76 7.42
CA THR A 55 5.61 17.00 6.21
C THR A 55 5.00 18.14 5.40
N PRO A 56 5.73 19.25 5.16
CA PRO A 56 5.30 20.34 4.27
C PRO A 56 4.87 19.85 2.89
N GLU A 57 3.92 20.53 2.26
CA GLU A 57 3.36 20.11 0.96
C GLU A 57 4.37 20.17 -0.18
N ASP A 58 5.36 21.02 -0.07
CA ASP A 58 6.45 21.18 -1.04
C ASP A 58 7.56 20.12 -0.91
N ILE A 59 7.45 19.19 0.05
CA ILE A 59 8.35 18.05 0.21
C ILE A 59 7.61 16.78 -0.24
N PRO A 60 8.11 16.08 -1.28
CA PRO A 60 7.53 14.83 -1.71
C PRO A 60 7.46 13.80 -0.59
N LEU A 61 6.34 13.08 -0.50
CA LEU A 61 6.10 12.05 0.52
C LEU A 61 5.64 10.75 -0.13
N THR A 62 6.23 9.64 0.29
CA THR A 62 5.80 8.31 -0.15
C THR A 62 5.95 7.28 0.98
N SER A 63 5.66 6.01 0.70
CA SER A 63 5.85 4.93 1.67
C SER A 63 6.73 3.81 1.15
N PHE A 64 7.31 3.06 2.10
CA PHE A 64 8.06 1.84 1.78
C PHE A 64 7.22 0.84 0.99
N SER A 65 5.92 0.73 1.27
CA SER A 65 5.01 -0.18 0.56
C SER A 65 4.82 0.21 -0.91
N ILE A 66 4.76 1.51 -1.21
CA ILE A 66 4.64 2.04 -2.57
C ILE A 66 5.95 1.83 -3.33
N LEU A 67 7.09 2.18 -2.72
CA LEU A 67 8.39 1.94 -3.33
C LEU A 67 8.65 0.45 -3.59
N MET A 68 8.26 -0.42 -2.65
CA MET A 68 8.36 -1.86 -2.82
C MET A 68 7.47 -2.37 -3.96
N ALA A 69 6.24 -1.85 -4.07
CA ALA A 69 5.35 -2.19 -5.19
C ALA A 69 5.95 -1.77 -6.55
N ARG A 70 6.60 -0.60 -6.59
CA ARG A 70 7.33 -0.14 -7.77
C ARG A 70 8.51 -1.06 -8.11
N TYR A 71 9.35 -1.34 -7.13
CA TYR A 71 10.51 -2.21 -7.28
C TYR A 71 10.14 -3.61 -7.78
N LYS A 72 9.03 -4.16 -7.29
CA LYS A 72 8.53 -5.49 -7.67
C LYS A 72 7.65 -5.51 -8.92
N GLY A 73 7.36 -4.36 -9.52
CA GLY A 73 6.70 -4.25 -10.83
C GLY A 73 5.18 -4.39 -10.81
N PHE A 74 4.51 -4.15 -9.69
CA PHE A 74 3.04 -4.25 -9.60
C PHE A 74 2.34 -2.96 -9.13
N LEU A 75 3.08 -1.84 -9.03
CA LEU A 75 2.53 -0.57 -8.50
C LEU A 75 1.33 -0.07 -9.30
N ASP A 76 1.43 -0.09 -10.64
CA ASP A 76 0.37 0.39 -11.54
C ASP A 76 -0.93 -0.41 -11.34
N ALA A 77 -0.82 -1.74 -11.34
CA ALA A 77 -1.98 -2.61 -11.08
C ALA A 77 -2.59 -2.36 -9.69
N ALA A 78 -1.75 -2.13 -8.67
CA ALA A 78 -2.21 -1.92 -7.31
C ALA A 78 -2.92 -0.56 -7.13
N VAL A 79 -2.46 0.49 -7.81
CA VAL A 79 -3.11 1.81 -7.81
C VAL A 79 -4.44 1.77 -8.58
N LYS A 80 -4.51 1.01 -9.68
CA LYS A 80 -5.77 0.78 -10.39
C LYS A 80 -6.77 0.00 -9.55
N GLY A 81 -6.30 -1.11 -8.99
CA GLY A 81 -7.15 -2.05 -8.27
C GLY A 81 -7.70 -1.52 -6.94
N VAL A 82 -7.04 -0.54 -6.31
CA VAL A 82 -7.48 -0.02 -5.01
C VAL A 82 -8.86 0.65 -5.05
N LYS A 83 -9.24 1.20 -6.18
CA LYS A 83 -10.54 1.86 -6.37
C LYS A 83 -11.73 0.92 -6.20
N ALA A 84 -11.54 -0.37 -6.44
CA ALA A 84 -12.57 -1.39 -6.20
C ALA A 84 -13.05 -1.43 -4.74
N ILE A 85 -12.31 -0.82 -3.79
CA ILE A 85 -12.77 -0.67 -2.40
C ILE A 85 -14.09 0.12 -2.34
N ASP A 86 -14.28 1.14 -3.20
CA ASP A 86 -15.50 1.96 -3.21
C ASP A 86 -16.71 1.22 -3.78
N ASP A 87 -16.47 0.20 -4.61
CA ASP A 87 -17.51 -0.57 -5.29
C ASP A 87 -17.95 -1.81 -4.51
N LEU A 88 -17.29 -2.11 -3.36
CA LEU A 88 -17.60 -3.28 -2.53
C LEU A 88 -19.03 -3.22 -1.97
N LYS A 89 -19.68 -4.37 -1.94
CA LYS A 89 -21.06 -4.58 -1.47
C LYS A 89 -21.11 -5.52 -0.28
N ASP A 90 -22.24 -5.52 0.43
CA ASP A 90 -22.47 -6.49 1.49
C ASP A 90 -22.42 -7.93 0.95
N GLY A 91 -21.65 -8.77 1.61
CA GLY A 91 -21.42 -10.16 1.23
C GLY A 91 -20.28 -10.39 0.25
N ASP A 92 -19.65 -9.34 -0.28
CA ASP A 92 -18.49 -9.49 -1.17
C ASP A 92 -17.32 -10.15 -0.45
N LYS A 93 -16.66 -11.07 -1.17
CA LYS A 93 -15.45 -11.76 -0.69
C LYS A 93 -14.22 -10.93 -0.99
N VAL A 94 -13.43 -10.65 0.02
CA VAL A 94 -12.14 -9.96 -0.11
C VAL A 94 -11.01 -10.88 0.33
N LEU A 95 -10.10 -11.19 -0.61
CA LEU A 95 -8.90 -11.94 -0.32
C LEU A 95 -7.84 -11.03 0.29
N ILE A 96 -7.40 -11.33 1.50
CA ILE A 96 -6.23 -10.71 2.13
C ILE A 96 -5.10 -11.75 2.15
N SER A 97 -4.06 -11.51 1.34
CA SER A 97 -3.01 -12.49 1.10
C SER A 97 -1.66 -12.02 1.67
N GLU A 98 -1.01 -12.90 2.41
CA GLU A 98 0.33 -12.70 2.95
C GLU A 98 1.35 -13.60 2.25
N GLY A 99 2.51 -13.03 1.92
CA GLY A 99 3.58 -13.75 1.23
C GLY A 99 4.39 -14.70 2.11
N CYS A 100 4.21 -14.65 3.41
CA CYS A 100 4.98 -15.43 4.38
C CYS A 100 4.10 -15.98 5.49
N THR A 101 4.64 -16.96 6.22
CA THR A 101 3.98 -17.64 7.35
C THR A 101 4.59 -17.20 8.69
N HIS A 102 5.09 -15.96 8.80
CA HIS A 102 5.66 -15.47 10.04
C HIS A 102 4.62 -15.42 11.18
N HIS A 103 5.09 -15.43 12.41
CA HIS A 103 4.23 -15.39 13.59
C HIS A 103 3.33 -14.14 13.58
N ARG A 104 2.02 -14.36 13.52
CA ARG A 104 1.01 -13.30 13.67
C ARG A 104 1.03 -12.81 15.10
N GLN A 105 1.28 -11.52 15.28
CA GLN A 105 1.18 -10.87 16.59
C GLN A 105 -0.26 -10.40 16.84
N CYS A 106 -0.63 -10.22 18.11
CA CYS A 106 -1.90 -9.59 18.47
C CYS A 106 -1.99 -8.20 17.81
N GLY A 107 -3.06 -7.97 17.03
CA GLY A 107 -3.22 -6.72 16.27
C GLY A 107 -2.45 -6.66 14.95
N ASP A 108 -2.20 -7.82 14.32
CA ASP A 108 -1.63 -7.93 12.99
C ASP A 108 -2.39 -7.11 11.94
N ILE A 109 -1.64 -6.58 10.96
CA ILE A 109 -2.22 -5.68 9.94
C ILE A 109 -3.21 -6.44 9.06
N GLY A 110 -2.82 -7.61 8.54
CA GLY A 110 -3.61 -8.33 7.56
C GLY A 110 -4.85 -8.99 8.14
N SER A 111 -4.71 -9.64 9.30
CA SER A 111 -5.80 -10.44 9.87
C SER A 111 -6.75 -9.66 10.78
N VAL A 112 -6.34 -8.50 11.31
CA VAL A 112 -7.13 -7.73 12.30
C VAL A 112 -7.38 -6.30 11.84
N LYS A 113 -6.32 -5.52 11.58
CA LYS A 113 -6.47 -4.08 11.34
C LYS A 113 -7.13 -3.78 10.00
N LEU A 114 -6.65 -4.43 8.93
CA LEU A 114 -7.14 -4.17 7.57
C LEU A 114 -8.61 -4.54 7.38
N PRO A 115 -9.11 -5.71 7.86
CA PRO A 115 -10.53 -6.02 7.88
C PRO A 115 -11.38 -4.96 8.59
N ASN A 116 -10.91 -4.48 9.76
CA ASN A 116 -11.62 -3.45 10.52
C ASN A 116 -11.66 -2.12 9.77
N TRP A 117 -10.55 -1.69 9.18
CA TRP A 117 -10.50 -0.46 8.38
C TRP A 117 -11.34 -0.52 7.11
N LEU A 118 -11.38 -1.68 6.43
CA LEU A 118 -12.27 -1.90 5.28
C LEU A 118 -13.74 -1.77 5.70
N LYS A 119 -14.12 -2.41 6.81
CA LYS A 119 -15.49 -2.32 7.34
C LYS A 119 -15.85 -0.88 7.74
N GLU A 120 -14.93 -0.19 8.43
CA GLU A 120 -15.13 1.21 8.85
C GLU A 120 -15.28 2.14 7.65
N TYR A 121 -14.44 1.97 6.63
CA TYR A 121 -14.42 2.81 5.43
C TYR A 121 -15.62 2.58 4.52
N THR A 122 -15.93 1.31 4.22
CA THR A 122 -17.02 0.97 3.29
C THR A 122 -18.40 0.96 3.94
N GLY A 123 -18.48 0.78 5.26
CA GLY A 123 -19.72 0.52 5.98
C GLY A 123 -20.37 -0.82 5.63
N LYS A 124 -19.66 -1.73 4.96
CA LYS A 124 -20.18 -3.01 4.44
C LYS A 124 -19.79 -4.19 5.31
N ASN A 125 -20.61 -5.23 5.26
CA ASN A 125 -20.32 -6.51 5.88
C ASN A 125 -19.67 -7.43 4.85
N LEU A 126 -18.33 -7.49 4.84
CA LEU A 126 -17.52 -8.20 3.87
C LEU A 126 -17.13 -9.59 4.39
N GLU A 127 -17.03 -10.57 3.49
CA GLU A 127 -16.45 -11.89 3.78
C GLU A 127 -14.95 -11.83 3.58
N ILE A 128 -14.18 -11.82 4.66
CA ILE A 128 -12.71 -11.75 4.60
C ILE A 128 -12.12 -13.16 4.55
N VAL A 129 -11.40 -13.46 3.48
CA VAL A 129 -10.67 -14.71 3.30
C VAL A 129 -9.17 -14.43 3.44
N LEU A 130 -8.52 -15.13 4.36
CA LEU A 130 -7.09 -14.95 4.62
C LEU A 130 -6.29 -16.08 3.96
N SER A 131 -5.21 -15.72 3.27
CA SER A 131 -4.23 -16.69 2.77
C SER A 131 -2.81 -16.30 3.18
N SER A 132 -1.92 -17.29 3.33
CA SER A 132 -0.53 -17.04 3.72
C SER A 132 0.43 -18.04 3.08
N GLY A 133 1.67 -17.59 2.84
CA GLY A 133 2.71 -18.41 2.26
C GLY A 133 2.32 -18.97 0.90
N HIS A 134 2.34 -20.30 0.77
CA HIS A 134 1.97 -21.00 -0.46
C HIS A 134 0.45 -21.18 -0.65
N GLY A 135 -0.36 -20.77 0.32
CA GLY A 135 -1.83 -20.93 0.26
C GLY A 135 -2.55 -19.85 -0.56
N PHE A 136 -1.91 -19.26 -1.56
CA PHE A 136 -2.58 -18.36 -2.50
C PHE A 136 -3.59 -19.17 -3.33
N PRO A 137 -4.89 -18.78 -3.39
CA PRO A 137 -5.90 -19.56 -4.08
C PRO A 137 -5.63 -19.69 -5.58
N GLU A 138 -5.93 -20.84 -6.16
CA GLU A 138 -5.89 -21.06 -7.61
C GLU A 138 -7.12 -20.44 -8.29
N GLU A 139 -8.30 -20.54 -7.66
CA GLU A 139 -9.54 -19.94 -8.14
C GLU A 139 -9.78 -18.59 -7.45
N LEU A 140 -9.84 -17.53 -8.24
CA LEU A 140 -9.97 -16.17 -7.76
C LEU A 140 -11.27 -15.48 -8.18
N SER A 141 -12.03 -16.05 -9.12
CA SER A 141 -13.23 -15.46 -9.71
C SER A 141 -14.33 -15.08 -8.71
N ASP A 142 -14.36 -15.71 -7.54
CA ASP A 142 -15.33 -15.42 -6.47
C ASP A 142 -14.99 -14.17 -5.64
N PHE A 143 -13.78 -13.61 -5.79
CA PHE A 143 -13.36 -12.46 -5.01
C PHE A 143 -13.65 -11.13 -5.72
N ALA A 144 -14.17 -10.18 -4.97
CA ALA A 144 -14.38 -8.80 -5.45
C ALA A 144 -13.09 -7.97 -5.41
N LEU A 145 -12.12 -8.35 -4.56
CA LEU A 145 -10.85 -7.64 -4.40
C LEU A 145 -9.79 -8.57 -3.81
N CYS A 146 -8.57 -8.47 -4.29
CA CYS A 146 -7.38 -9.09 -3.71
C CYS A 146 -6.45 -8.01 -3.12
N ILE A 147 -6.19 -8.08 -1.81
CA ILE A 147 -5.27 -7.18 -1.11
C ILE A 147 -4.07 -8.00 -0.62
N HIS A 148 -2.91 -7.80 -1.23
CA HIS A 148 -1.69 -8.53 -0.91
C HIS A 148 -0.81 -7.74 0.08
N CYS A 149 -0.06 -8.40 0.96
CA CYS A 149 0.97 -7.73 1.74
C CYS A 149 2.08 -7.16 0.82
N GLY A 150 3.01 -6.39 1.37
CA GLY A 150 4.14 -5.83 0.60
C GLY A 150 5.04 -6.87 -0.06
N GLY A 151 4.89 -8.15 0.30
CA GLY A 151 5.62 -9.26 -0.30
C GLY A 151 7.14 -9.18 -0.10
N CYS A 152 7.61 -8.64 1.04
CA CYS A 152 9.03 -8.42 1.31
C CYS A 152 9.86 -9.73 1.22
N MET A 153 9.26 -10.86 1.60
CA MET A 153 9.88 -12.18 1.54
C MET A 153 9.65 -12.93 0.23
N LEU A 154 8.82 -12.40 -0.67
CA LEU A 154 8.58 -13.00 -1.98
C LEU A 154 9.48 -12.39 -3.05
N GLY A 155 9.94 -13.21 -3.97
CA GLY A 155 10.59 -12.73 -5.19
C GLY A 155 9.61 -11.95 -6.08
N SER A 156 10.14 -11.03 -6.90
CA SER A 156 9.31 -10.24 -7.84
C SER A 156 8.51 -11.13 -8.80
N LYS A 157 9.06 -12.26 -9.22
CA LYS A 157 8.39 -13.21 -10.11
C LYS A 157 7.13 -13.79 -9.49
N GLU A 158 7.21 -14.24 -8.23
CA GLU A 158 6.07 -14.80 -7.50
C GLU A 158 4.98 -13.78 -7.30
N LEU A 159 5.33 -12.57 -6.87
CA LEU A 159 4.37 -11.52 -6.63
C LEU A 159 3.68 -11.05 -7.92
N THR A 160 4.45 -10.90 -9.01
CA THR A 160 3.91 -10.61 -10.34
C THR A 160 3.00 -11.73 -10.84
N TYR A 161 3.32 -12.98 -10.56
CA TYR A 161 2.47 -14.12 -10.89
C TYR A 161 1.12 -14.02 -10.15
N ARG A 162 1.11 -13.82 -8.83
CA ARG A 162 -0.13 -13.66 -8.05
C ARG A 162 -0.99 -12.50 -8.54
N MET A 163 -0.35 -11.36 -8.84
CA MET A 163 -1.03 -10.21 -9.42
C MET A 163 -1.67 -10.57 -10.76
N LYS A 164 -0.92 -11.25 -11.64
CA LYS A 164 -1.46 -11.68 -12.96
C LYS A 164 -2.62 -12.63 -12.81
N CYS A 165 -2.53 -13.62 -11.93
CA CYS A 165 -3.64 -14.55 -11.66
C CYS A 165 -4.92 -13.78 -11.25
N ALA A 166 -4.80 -12.76 -10.38
CA ALA A 166 -5.93 -11.94 -10.00
C ALA A 166 -6.47 -11.13 -11.19
N CYS A 167 -5.60 -10.46 -11.95
CA CYS A 167 -5.99 -9.67 -13.12
C CYS A 167 -6.62 -10.53 -14.22
N ASP A 168 -6.07 -11.71 -14.50
CA ASP A 168 -6.59 -12.64 -15.51
C ASP A 168 -7.98 -13.19 -15.12
N ALA A 169 -8.23 -13.34 -13.82
CA ALA A 169 -9.55 -13.67 -13.27
C ALA A 169 -10.51 -12.47 -13.22
N GLY A 170 -10.08 -11.28 -13.66
CA GLY A 170 -10.88 -10.05 -13.59
C GLY A 170 -11.00 -9.48 -12.17
N VAL A 171 -10.18 -9.93 -11.23
CA VAL A 171 -10.20 -9.49 -9.82
C VAL A 171 -9.21 -8.34 -9.60
N PRO A 172 -9.68 -7.18 -9.15
CA PRO A 172 -8.80 -6.06 -8.81
C PRO A 172 -7.76 -6.47 -7.77
N PHE A 173 -6.51 -6.01 -7.99
CA PHE A 173 -5.38 -6.33 -7.12
C PHE A 173 -4.77 -5.05 -6.53
N THR A 174 -4.54 -5.04 -5.22
CA THR A 174 -3.84 -3.96 -4.54
C THR A 174 -2.95 -4.48 -3.42
N ASN A 175 -2.26 -3.60 -2.69
CA ASN A 175 -1.48 -3.99 -1.52
C ASN A 175 -1.91 -3.24 -0.24
N TYR A 176 -1.46 -3.74 0.91
CA TYR A 176 -1.77 -3.18 2.23
C TYR A 176 -1.52 -1.67 2.31
N GLY A 177 -0.33 -1.22 1.87
CA GLY A 177 0.05 0.18 2.00
C GLY A 177 -0.76 1.11 1.11
N ILE A 178 -1.05 0.69 -0.11
CA ILE A 178 -1.88 1.46 -1.06
C ILE A 178 -3.34 1.48 -0.57
N ALA A 179 -3.88 0.35 -0.11
CA ALA A 179 -5.22 0.29 0.46
C ALA A 179 -5.36 1.19 1.69
N ILE A 180 -4.39 1.16 2.62
CA ILE A 180 -4.37 2.04 3.79
C ILE A 180 -4.29 3.51 3.37
N ALA A 181 -3.39 3.86 2.44
CA ALA A 181 -3.24 5.22 1.95
C ALA A 181 -4.51 5.73 1.26
N TYR A 182 -5.19 4.87 0.51
CA TYR A 182 -6.46 5.18 -0.15
C TYR A 182 -7.57 5.47 0.88
N MET A 183 -7.82 4.55 1.78
CA MET A 183 -8.83 4.70 2.83
C MET A 183 -8.58 5.90 3.77
N LYS A 184 -7.32 6.31 3.92
CA LYS A 184 -6.94 7.50 4.70
C LYS A 184 -6.94 8.81 3.88
N GLY A 185 -7.28 8.77 2.58
CA GLY A 185 -7.34 9.95 1.71
C GLY A 185 -5.97 10.56 1.36
N ILE A 186 -4.87 9.83 1.54
CA ILE A 186 -3.50 10.32 1.32
C ILE A 186 -2.78 9.64 0.16
N LEU A 187 -3.49 8.75 -0.57
CA LEU A 187 -2.86 8.01 -1.68
C LEU A 187 -2.33 8.96 -2.75
N LYS A 188 -3.10 9.96 -3.16
CA LYS A 188 -2.68 10.94 -4.19
C LYS A 188 -1.32 11.53 -3.85
N ARG A 189 -1.17 12.09 -2.64
CA ARG A 189 0.10 12.66 -2.16
C ARG A 189 1.22 11.63 -2.12
N SER A 190 0.92 10.39 -1.77
CA SER A 190 1.91 9.31 -1.65
C SER A 190 2.47 8.83 -2.98
N ILE A 191 1.76 9.07 -4.09
CA ILE A 191 2.16 8.68 -5.45
C ILE A 191 2.57 9.86 -6.33
N GLU A 192 2.66 11.09 -5.80
CA GLU A 192 3.10 12.28 -6.55
C GLU A 192 4.49 12.11 -7.17
N VAL A 193 5.35 11.30 -6.56
CA VAL A 193 6.65 10.90 -7.13
C VAL A 193 6.52 10.06 -8.41
N PHE A 194 5.30 9.64 -8.76
CA PHE A 194 4.94 8.91 -9.98
C PHE A 194 3.81 9.63 -10.73
N PRO A 195 4.11 10.71 -11.50
CA PRO A 195 3.08 11.59 -12.07
C PRO A 195 2.05 10.89 -12.98
N HIS A 196 2.43 9.80 -13.65
CA HIS A 196 1.52 9.01 -14.48
C HIS A 196 0.40 8.35 -13.65
N LEU A 197 0.70 7.91 -12.44
CA LEU A 197 -0.27 7.28 -11.54
C LEU A 197 -1.25 8.30 -10.93
N VAL A 198 -0.79 9.54 -10.71
CA VAL A 198 -1.67 10.62 -10.26
C VAL A 198 -2.75 10.90 -11.30
N LYS A 199 -2.37 11.02 -12.59
CA LYS A 199 -3.32 11.19 -13.70
C LYS A 199 -4.31 10.03 -13.76
N GLU A 200 -3.81 8.79 -13.69
CA GLU A 200 -4.65 7.59 -13.71
C GLU A 200 -5.63 7.52 -12.52
N LEU A 201 -5.21 8.00 -11.35
CA LEU A 201 -6.08 8.11 -10.18
C LEU A 201 -7.19 9.16 -10.40
N GLU A 202 -6.91 10.27 -11.09
CA GLU A 202 -7.84 11.38 -11.34
C GLU A 202 -8.80 11.11 -12.50
N ASP A 203 -8.35 10.54 -13.61
CA ASP A 203 -9.15 10.32 -14.82
C ASP A 203 -10.37 9.43 -14.58
N HIS A 204 -10.35 8.58 -13.58
CA HIS A 204 -11.50 7.76 -13.16
C HIS A 204 -12.43 8.48 -12.18
N ASN A 205 -11.98 9.56 -11.51
CA ASN A 205 -12.86 10.37 -10.65
C ASN A 205 -13.73 11.35 -11.44
N GLY A 206 -13.46 11.55 -12.74
CA GLY A 206 -14.25 12.40 -13.66
C GLY A 206 -15.54 11.77 -14.18
N GLY A 207 -15.80 10.49 -13.89
CA GLY A 207 -17.00 9.77 -14.25
C GLY A 207 -17.96 9.64 -13.07
N GLN A 208 -18.89 10.61 -12.96
CA GLN A 208 -20.10 10.58 -12.14
C GLN A 208 -19.96 10.68 -10.61
N ARG A 209 -20.08 11.91 -10.10
CA ARG A 209 -21.00 12.20 -8.99
C ARG A 209 -21.70 13.54 -9.27
N THR A 210 -22.72 13.53 -10.11
CA THR A 210 -23.79 14.52 -10.09
C THR A 210 -24.86 14.00 -9.15
N TYR A 211 -25.04 14.65 -8.05
CA TYR A 211 -26.26 14.60 -7.22
C TYR A 211 -27.04 15.89 -7.42
#